data_a710785aae4996b1a666ce2d3b596df3
#
_entry.id   a710785aae4996b1a666ce2d3b596df3
#
_cell.length_a   1.000
_cell.length_b   1.000
_cell.length_c   1.000
_cell.angle_alpha   90.00
_cell.angle_beta   90.00
_cell.angle_gamma   90.00
#
_symmetry.space_group_name_H-M   'P 1'
#
loop_
_entity.id
_entity.type
_entity.pdbx_description
1 polymer ?
#
loop_
_entity_poly.entity_id
_entity_poly.type
_entity_poly.pdbx_seq_one_letter_code
_entity_poly.pdbx_strand_id
1 'polypeptide(L)'
;LRESFEPLEARLTSIAARGLNYGVHLVLTAARWGELRPALKDLIGSRVELRLGDPLDSAVNARAAATVPVDRPGRGLTRDSLHLLTAVPRVDGRPTAADLPAATRQLVQLVQERFPGRTAPAVRTLPSRLRPADLPKAGGRAGGSEVVLGVDEDLRPVRWDPATDQHLIVFGEDQSGKTTVLTRLIRELADRPGADDARFLVFDPDRRLTTVPLHPGQLVAAAATGRDAATAVAAQLDLLAARLPAPGGPASEPAGAAPRPATYLVVDNYERLAGANPLTPLVPLLDHAADIGLHLILARQARGAARAMYDGVYATLKDVGTSALLLSGPEAEGPLIGRSRMLPQPPGRGCWVPRRGTERLVQIVLDDTAAPTAELDPERGDR
;
A
#
# COMPACT_ATOMS: atom_id res chain seq x y z
N LEU A 1 -10.51 -18.57 10.46
CA LEU A 1 -9.25 -18.02 9.96
C LEU A 1 -8.93 -18.58 8.56
N ARG A 2 -9.03 -19.88 8.34
CA ARG A 2 -8.73 -20.52 7.04
C ARG A 2 -9.56 -19.99 5.88
N GLU A 3 -10.84 -19.77 6.07
CA GLU A 3 -11.75 -19.37 4.98
C GLU A 3 -11.62 -17.88 4.62
N SER A 4 -11.30 -17.02 5.60
CA SER A 4 -11.33 -15.57 5.40
C SER A 4 -9.96 -14.92 5.46
N PHE A 5 -8.95 -15.60 6.06
CA PHE A 5 -7.65 -14.98 6.37
C PHE A 5 -6.48 -15.97 6.20
N GLU A 6 -6.53 -16.81 5.17
CA GLU A 6 -5.51 -17.82 4.89
C GLU A 6 -4.05 -17.27 4.92
N PRO A 7 -3.75 -16.08 4.35
CA PRO A 7 -2.40 -15.53 4.37
C PRO A 7 -1.85 -15.23 5.77
N LEU A 8 -2.74 -15.07 6.78
CA LEU A 8 -2.33 -14.81 8.16
C LEU A 8 -1.86 -16.07 8.89
N GLU A 9 -2.20 -17.26 8.42
CA GLU A 9 -1.85 -18.51 9.11
C GLU A 9 -0.34 -18.72 9.20
N ALA A 10 0.39 -18.47 8.13
CA ALA A 10 1.86 -18.55 8.13
C ALA A 10 2.50 -17.53 9.08
N ARG A 11 1.93 -16.33 9.16
CA ARG A 11 2.39 -15.27 10.08
C ARG A 11 2.11 -15.64 11.54
N LEU A 12 0.95 -16.22 11.85
CA LEU A 12 0.62 -16.71 13.19
C LEU A 12 1.55 -17.84 13.63
N THR A 13 1.85 -18.78 12.74
CA THR A 13 2.81 -19.86 13.01
C THR A 13 4.20 -19.29 13.29
N SER A 14 4.65 -18.28 12.53
CA SER A 14 5.92 -17.58 12.78
C SER A 14 5.94 -16.86 14.13
N ILE A 15 4.82 -16.22 14.53
CA ILE A 15 4.69 -15.57 15.84
C ILE A 15 4.70 -16.63 16.95
N ALA A 16 3.98 -17.74 16.80
CA ALA A 16 3.99 -18.83 17.77
C ALA A 16 5.40 -19.40 18.01
N ALA A 17 6.19 -19.52 16.93
CA ALA A 17 7.55 -20.07 17.02
C ALA A 17 8.57 -19.11 17.67
N ARG A 18 8.44 -17.80 17.46
CA ARG A 18 9.47 -16.82 17.84
C ARG A 18 9.00 -15.75 18.82
N GLY A 19 7.69 -15.59 18.99
CA GLY A 19 7.11 -14.48 19.73
C GLY A 19 7.55 -14.41 21.19
N LEU A 20 7.73 -15.55 21.86
CA LEU A 20 8.17 -15.61 23.26
C LEU A 20 9.50 -14.91 23.48
N ASN A 21 10.43 -14.95 22.54
CA ASN A 21 11.72 -14.25 22.63
C ASN A 21 11.55 -12.72 22.65
N TYR A 22 10.40 -12.22 22.23
CA TYR A 22 10.05 -10.80 22.18
C TYR A 22 8.93 -10.45 23.17
N GLY A 23 8.59 -11.34 24.10
CA GLY A 23 7.49 -11.13 25.05
C GLY A 23 6.10 -11.19 24.41
N VAL A 24 5.96 -11.77 23.22
CA VAL A 24 4.65 -11.94 22.54
C VAL A 24 4.07 -13.29 22.93
N HIS A 25 2.92 -13.28 23.60
CA HIS A 25 2.17 -14.46 23.98
C HIS A 25 0.95 -14.61 23.06
N LEU A 26 0.75 -15.83 22.54
CA LEU A 26 -0.35 -16.15 21.65
C LEU A 26 -1.42 -16.93 22.40
N VAL A 27 -2.65 -16.39 22.42
CA VAL A 27 -3.84 -17.06 22.95
C VAL A 27 -4.80 -17.31 21.80
N LEU A 28 -5.14 -18.56 21.57
CA LEU A 28 -6.02 -18.98 20.48
C LEU A 28 -7.27 -19.69 21.05
N THR A 29 -8.41 -19.44 20.42
CA THR A 29 -9.63 -20.21 20.63
C THR A 29 -10.05 -20.88 19.34
N ALA A 30 -10.51 -22.12 19.41
CA ALA A 30 -11.03 -22.88 18.29
C ALA A 30 -12.21 -23.73 18.73
N ALA A 31 -13.14 -23.99 17.85
CA ALA A 31 -14.27 -24.86 18.17
C ALA A 31 -13.85 -26.34 18.17
N ARG A 32 -12.87 -26.70 17.34
CA ARG A 32 -12.34 -28.06 17.22
C ARG A 32 -10.82 -28.04 17.06
N TRP A 33 -10.16 -29.05 17.58
CA TRP A 33 -8.70 -29.21 17.42
C TRP A 33 -8.26 -29.37 15.96
N GLY A 34 -9.12 -29.94 15.10
CA GLY A 34 -8.86 -30.09 13.68
C GLY A 34 -8.78 -28.78 12.89
N GLU A 35 -9.25 -27.68 13.46
CA GLU A 35 -9.14 -26.33 12.87
C GLU A 35 -7.70 -25.76 12.95
N LEU A 36 -6.89 -26.27 13.85
CA LEU A 36 -5.49 -25.88 14.01
C LEU A 36 -4.59 -26.82 13.21
N ARG A 37 -3.73 -26.26 12.33
CA ARG A 37 -2.72 -27.07 11.64
C ARG A 37 -1.72 -27.66 12.64
N PRO A 38 -1.21 -28.86 12.37
CA PRO A 38 -0.23 -29.52 13.25
C PRO A 38 0.94 -28.61 13.64
N ALA A 39 1.54 -27.89 12.67
CA ALA A 39 2.66 -27.00 12.91
C ALA A 39 2.35 -25.88 13.93
N LEU A 40 1.13 -25.32 13.94
CA LEU A 40 0.74 -24.33 14.94
C LEU A 40 0.37 -25.00 16.27
N LYS A 41 -0.33 -26.14 16.20
CA LYS A 41 -0.76 -26.90 17.37
C LYS A 41 0.42 -27.38 18.23
N ASP A 42 1.54 -27.78 17.60
CA ASP A 42 2.73 -28.25 18.30
C ASP A 42 3.49 -27.14 19.02
N LEU A 43 3.34 -25.90 18.56
CA LEU A 43 3.95 -24.72 19.19
C LEU A 43 3.17 -24.21 20.42
N ILE A 44 1.91 -24.61 20.60
CA ILE A 44 1.07 -24.20 21.74
C ILE A 44 1.29 -25.15 22.91
N GLY A 45 2.03 -24.70 23.89
CA GLY A 45 2.42 -25.51 25.07
C GLY A 45 1.26 -25.74 26.04
N SER A 46 0.53 -24.67 26.40
CA SER A 46 -0.62 -24.76 27.33
C SER A 46 -1.92 -24.99 26.58
N ARG A 47 -2.69 -25.94 27.03
CA ARG A 47 -3.96 -26.33 26.38
C ARG A 47 -5.04 -26.50 27.42
N VAL A 48 -6.19 -25.93 27.16
CA VAL A 48 -7.42 -26.11 27.93
C VAL A 48 -8.49 -26.55 26.95
N GLU A 49 -9.09 -27.70 27.23
CA GLU A 49 -10.14 -28.25 26.40
C GLU A 49 -11.47 -28.15 27.16
N LEU A 50 -12.32 -27.23 26.70
CA LEU A 50 -13.70 -27.17 27.22
C LEU A 50 -14.54 -28.27 26.60
N ARG A 51 -15.81 -28.38 26.99
CA ARG A 51 -16.72 -29.34 26.42
C ARG A 51 -16.73 -29.28 24.88
N LEU A 52 -16.40 -30.37 24.23
CA LEU A 52 -16.48 -30.55 22.79
C LEU A 52 -17.87 -31.04 22.34
N GLY A 53 -18.23 -30.76 21.10
CA GLY A 53 -19.45 -31.31 20.49
C GLY A 53 -19.41 -32.83 20.38
N ASP A 54 -18.27 -33.39 19.99
CA ASP A 54 -17.96 -34.81 19.98
C ASP A 54 -16.72 -35.06 20.85
N PRO A 55 -16.81 -35.90 21.90
CA PRO A 55 -15.66 -36.29 22.71
C PRO A 55 -14.56 -37.00 21.92
N LEU A 56 -14.86 -37.59 20.77
CA LEU A 56 -13.83 -38.21 19.91
C LEU A 56 -12.90 -37.21 19.25
N ASP A 57 -13.31 -35.93 19.13
CA ASP A 57 -12.46 -34.83 18.65
C ASP A 57 -11.42 -34.41 19.70
N SER A 58 -11.40 -34.96 20.91
CA SER A 58 -10.48 -34.59 21.97
C SER A 58 -9.04 -34.85 21.58
N ALA A 59 -8.20 -33.82 21.75
CA ALA A 59 -6.74 -33.93 21.64
C ALA A 59 -6.06 -34.27 22.97
N VAL A 60 -6.85 -34.39 24.05
CA VAL A 60 -6.37 -34.74 25.39
C VAL A 60 -6.66 -36.22 25.67
N ASN A 61 -7.91 -36.55 25.87
CA ASN A 61 -8.36 -37.92 26.13
C ASN A 61 -9.87 -38.04 25.87
N ALA A 62 -10.27 -38.83 24.88
CA ALA A 62 -11.67 -38.98 24.48
C ALA A 62 -12.58 -39.55 25.61
N ARG A 63 -12.08 -40.47 26.44
CA ARG A 63 -12.84 -41.01 27.56
C ARG A 63 -13.07 -39.96 28.62
N ALA A 64 -12.05 -39.18 28.99
CA ALA A 64 -12.18 -38.08 29.92
C ALA A 64 -13.11 -36.98 29.37
N ALA A 65 -12.97 -36.63 28.09
CA ALA A 65 -13.83 -35.65 27.41
C ALA A 65 -15.32 -36.04 27.43
N ALA A 66 -15.63 -37.31 27.32
CA ALA A 66 -17.00 -37.82 27.41
C ALA A 66 -17.63 -37.60 28.81
N THR A 67 -16.80 -37.45 29.87
CA THR A 67 -17.28 -37.20 31.22
C THR A 67 -17.48 -35.72 31.56
N VAL A 68 -17.10 -34.81 30.67
CA VAL A 68 -17.36 -33.37 30.86
C VAL A 68 -18.85 -33.09 30.72
N PRO A 69 -19.54 -32.54 31.74
CA PRO A 69 -20.98 -32.32 31.73
C PRO A 69 -21.48 -31.42 30.61
N VAL A 70 -22.63 -31.74 30.03
CA VAL A 70 -23.23 -30.95 28.90
C VAL A 70 -23.74 -29.59 29.37
N ASP A 71 -24.36 -29.53 30.52
CA ASP A 71 -25.12 -28.36 31.00
C ASP A 71 -24.31 -27.52 31.99
N ARG A 72 -22.97 -27.65 31.99
CA ARG A 72 -22.08 -26.95 32.91
C ARG A 72 -21.01 -26.16 32.12
N PRO A 73 -21.38 -25.00 31.58
CA PRO A 73 -20.42 -24.13 30.89
C PRO A 73 -19.18 -23.82 31.76
N GLY A 74 -18.03 -23.73 31.14
CA GLY A 74 -16.76 -23.49 31.83
C GLY A 74 -16.08 -24.75 32.38
N ARG A 75 -16.72 -25.91 32.32
CA ARG A 75 -16.11 -27.21 32.64
C ARG A 75 -15.28 -27.71 31.46
N GLY A 76 -14.15 -28.33 31.76
CA GLY A 76 -13.25 -28.87 30.73
C GLY A 76 -12.15 -29.74 31.33
N LEU A 77 -11.13 -29.98 30.50
CA LEU A 77 -9.95 -30.78 30.84
C LEU A 77 -8.67 -29.96 30.71
N THR A 78 -7.76 -30.19 31.63
CA THR A 78 -6.36 -29.79 31.46
C THR A 78 -5.65 -30.78 30.52
N ARG A 79 -4.42 -30.44 30.10
CA ARG A 79 -3.56 -31.32 29.32
C ARG A 79 -3.35 -32.70 29.96
N ASP A 80 -3.37 -32.75 31.28
CA ASP A 80 -3.15 -33.97 32.06
C ASP A 80 -4.45 -34.75 32.32
N SER A 81 -5.50 -34.50 31.56
CA SER A 81 -6.82 -35.11 31.67
C SER A 81 -7.55 -34.85 33.00
N LEU A 82 -7.13 -33.83 33.75
CA LEU A 82 -7.80 -33.44 34.98
C LEU A 82 -8.97 -32.51 34.67
N HIS A 83 -10.08 -32.72 35.40
CA HIS A 83 -11.22 -31.81 35.30
C HIS A 83 -10.89 -30.43 35.84
N LEU A 84 -11.32 -29.38 35.14
CA LEU A 84 -11.22 -27.99 35.54
C LEU A 84 -12.58 -27.29 35.47
N LEU A 85 -12.67 -26.18 36.18
CA LEU A 85 -13.75 -25.21 36.05
C LEU A 85 -13.09 -23.83 35.83
N THR A 86 -13.42 -23.19 34.74
CA THR A 86 -12.93 -21.82 34.45
C THR A 86 -13.62 -20.81 35.37
N ALA A 87 -12.84 -19.88 35.92
CA ALA A 87 -13.39 -18.75 36.64
C ALA A 87 -14.16 -17.81 35.72
N VAL A 88 -15.21 -17.19 36.25
CA VAL A 88 -15.90 -16.09 35.55
C VAL A 88 -15.07 -14.80 35.72
N PRO A 89 -14.96 -13.94 34.65
CA PRO A 89 -14.20 -12.69 34.72
C PRO A 89 -14.96 -11.61 35.50
N ARG A 90 -15.11 -11.80 36.80
CA ARG A 90 -15.75 -10.86 37.72
C ARG A 90 -15.04 -10.81 39.06
N VAL A 91 -15.06 -9.66 39.69
CA VAL A 91 -14.36 -9.39 40.98
C VAL A 91 -15.31 -9.10 42.12
N ASP A 92 -16.62 -9.14 41.92
CA ASP A 92 -17.68 -8.85 42.88
C ASP A 92 -18.09 -10.05 43.74
N GLY A 93 -17.43 -11.20 43.54
CA GLY A 93 -17.68 -12.42 44.31
C GLY A 93 -18.97 -13.17 43.98
N ARG A 94 -19.77 -12.72 42.99
CA ARG A 94 -21.02 -13.40 42.59
C ARG A 94 -20.72 -14.65 41.77
N PRO A 95 -21.26 -15.83 42.10
CA PRO A 95 -21.00 -17.07 41.41
C PRO A 95 -21.98 -17.27 40.19
N THR A 96 -22.28 -16.22 39.44
CA THR A 96 -23.23 -16.25 38.32
C THR A 96 -22.64 -15.65 37.04
N ALA A 97 -23.04 -16.16 35.92
CA ALA A 97 -22.69 -15.63 34.59
C ALA A 97 -23.85 -14.83 33.95
N ALA A 98 -24.99 -14.66 34.63
CA ALA A 98 -26.20 -14.06 34.04
C ALA A 98 -26.00 -12.60 33.61
N ASP A 99 -25.20 -11.83 34.35
CA ASP A 99 -24.87 -10.42 34.10
C ASP A 99 -23.40 -10.21 33.69
N LEU A 100 -22.75 -11.23 33.14
CA LEU A 100 -21.31 -11.24 32.86
C LEU A 100 -20.83 -10.07 31.98
N PRO A 101 -21.55 -9.61 30.95
CA PRO A 101 -21.14 -8.44 30.18
C PRO A 101 -21.06 -7.17 31.03
N ALA A 102 -21.94 -6.99 31.99
CA ALA A 102 -21.90 -5.83 32.91
C ALA A 102 -20.74 -5.98 33.89
N ALA A 103 -20.53 -7.15 34.48
CA ALA A 103 -19.42 -7.42 35.37
C ALA A 103 -18.05 -7.27 34.69
N THR A 104 -17.93 -7.69 33.44
CA THR A 104 -16.70 -7.50 32.66
C THR A 104 -16.43 -6.02 32.40
N ARG A 105 -17.44 -5.21 32.06
CA ARG A 105 -17.27 -3.75 31.91
C ARG A 105 -16.82 -3.11 33.23
N GLN A 106 -17.41 -3.52 34.34
CA GLN A 106 -17.01 -3.03 35.67
C GLN A 106 -15.55 -3.40 35.98
N LEU A 107 -15.15 -4.64 35.68
CA LEU A 107 -13.75 -5.06 35.87
C LEU A 107 -12.79 -4.19 35.05
N VAL A 108 -13.12 -3.94 33.75
CA VAL A 108 -12.31 -3.07 32.88
C VAL A 108 -12.20 -1.66 33.46
N GLN A 109 -13.33 -1.10 33.95
CA GLN A 109 -13.34 0.23 34.57
C GLN A 109 -12.45 0.27 35.82
N LEU A 110 -12.54 -0.70 36.67
CA LEU A 110 -11.67 -0.80 37.90
C LEU A 110 -10.19 -0.87 37.52
N VAL A 111 -9.85 -1.60 36.47
CA VAL A 111 -8.46 -1.68 35.97
C VAL A 111 -8.02 -0.32 35.42
N GLN A 112 -8.85 0.39 34.67
CA GLN A 112 -8.54 1.73 34.15
C GLN A 112 -8.34 2.74 35.28
N GLU A 113 -9.19 2.71 36.32
CA GLU A 113 -9.07 3.56 37.51
C GLU A 113 -7.81 3.26 38.31
N ARG A 114 -7.45 1.96 38.42
CA ARG A 114 -6.26 1.52 39.17
C ARG A 114 -4.94 1.86 38.47
N PHE A 115 -4.95 1.92 37.14
CA PHE A 115 -3.76 2.15 36.29
C PHE A 115 -3.97 3.30 35.31
N PRO A 116 -4.21 4.54 35.81
CA PRO A 116 -4.46 5.68 34.94
C PRO A 116 -3.26 5.94 34.03
N GLY A 117 -3.54 6.19 32.73
CA GLY A 117 -2.53 6.48 31.72
C GLY A 117 -1.69 5.28 31.26
N ARG A 118 -1.89 4.07 31.79
CA ARG A 118 -1.26 2.86 31.29
C ARG A 118 -2.16 2.19 30.26
N THR A 119 -2.04 2.62 29.02
CA THR A 119 -2.74 2.01 27.89
C THR A 119 -1.74 1.25 27.00
N ALA A 120 -2.19 0.16 26.40
CA ALA A 120 -1.41 -0.49 25.35
C ALA A 120 -1.18 0.51 24.19
N PRO A 121 -0.04 0.43 23.49
CA PRO A 121 0.15 1.22 22.28
C PRO A 121 -0.99 0.96 21.30
N ALA A 122 -1.50 2.03 20.69
CA ALA A 122 -2.55 1.90 19.67
C ALA A 122 -2.05 1.03 18.49
N VAL A 123 -2.89 0.10 18.05
CA VAL A 123 -2.61 -0.65 16.82
C VAL A 123 -2.71 0.32 15.65
N ARG A 124 -1.59 0.58 15.02
CA ARG A 124 -1.53 1.45 13.84
C ARG A 124 -1.99 0.67 12.63
N THR A 125 -2.98 1.21 11.95
CA THR A 125 -3.48 0.67 10.68
C THR A 125 -3.42 1.76 9.63
N LEU A 126 -3.17 1.37 8.38
CA LEU A 126 -3.27 2.30 7.28
C LEU A 126 -4.71 2.81 7.16
N PRO A 127 -4.92 4.13 7.08
CA PRO A 127 -6.25 4.70 6.90
C PRO A 127 -6.87 4.21 5.57
N SER A 128 -8.18 4.08 5.51
CA SER A 128 -8.89 3.79 4.26
C SER A 128 -8.95 5.02 3.34
N ARG A 129 -8.88 6.20 3.91
CA ARG A 129 -8.82 7.50 3.22
C ARG A 129 -7.75 8.35 3.91
N LEU A 130 -6.84 8.92 3.13
CA LEU A 130 -5.77 9.78 3.62
C LEU A 130 -5.90 11.15 2.95
N ARG A 131 -6.23 12.19 3.70
CA ARG A 131 -6.32 13.55 3.19
C ARG A 131 -4.98 14.28 3.32
N PRO A 132 -4.70 15.31 2.52
CA PRO A 132 -3.50 16.12 2.66
C PRO A 132 -3.28 16.67 4.09
N ALA A 133 -4.36 17.04 4.76
CA ALA A 133 -4.33 17.54 6.15
C ALA A 133 -3.92 16.48 7.18
N ASP A 134 -4.13 15.20 6.87
CA ASP A 134 -3.82 14.07 7.75
C ASP A 134 -2.36 13.58 7.60
N LEU A 135 -1.63 14.15 6.64
CA LEU A 135 -0.22 13.80 6.45
C LEU A 135 0.60 14.20 7.69
N PRO A 136 1.54 13.34 8.12
CA PRO A 136 2.49 13.74 9.15
C PRO A 136 3.18 15.04 8.71
N LYS A 137 3.19 16.05 9.59
CA LYS A 137 3.88 17.32 9.31
C LYS A 137 5.30 16.99 8.91
N ALA A 138 5.63 17.29 7.66
CA ALA A 138 6.89 16.91 7.08
C ALA A 138 8.02 17.69 7.79
N GLY A 139 8.90 16.97 8.46
CA GLY A 139 10.26 17.43 8.74
C GLY A 139 11.09 17.39 7.45
N GLY A 140 10.52 17.78 6.31
CA GLY A 140 11.20 17.88 5.04
C GLY A 140 11.99 19.18 4.96
N ARG A 141 13.15 19.14 4.32
CA ARG A 141 13.88 20.36 3.96
C ARG A 141 12.94 21.27 3.17
N ALA A 142 12.66 22.45 3.70
CA ALA A 142 11.99 23.50 2.94
C ALA A 142 12.77 23.70 1.62
N GLY A 143 12.12 23.46 0.47
CA GLY A 143 12.75 23.57 -0.86
C GLY A 143 13.22 22.25 -1.50
N GLY A 144 12.87 21.09 -0.94
CA GLY A 144 13.19 19.79 -1.56
C GLY A 144 12.34 19.46 -2.79
N SER A 145 12.91 18.65 -3.71
CA SER A 145 12.23 18.16 -4.93
C SER A 145 11.21 17.02 -4.66
N GLU A 146 11.08 16.57 -3.43
CA GLU A 146 10.27 15.43 -3.03
C GLU A 146 8.75 15.69 -3.10
N VAL A 147 7.99 14.76 -3.62
CA VAL A 147 6.51 14.71 -3.53
C VAL A 147 6.10 13.64 -2.54
N VAL A 148 5.22 13.98 -1.59
CA VAL A 148 4.64 13.01 -0.67
C VAL A 148 3.50 12.29 -1.36
N LEU A 149 3.68 11.00 -1.66
CA LEU A 149 2.67 10.16 -2.29
C LEU A 149 1.62 9.66 -1.30
N GLY A 150 2.02 9.39 -0.05
CA GLY A 150 1.17 8.80 0.97
C GLY A 150 1.92 8.46 2.24
N VAL A 151 1.40 7.48 2.98
CA VAL A 151 2.04 6.94 4.18
C VAL A 151 2.21 5.42 4.07
N ASP A 152 3.30 4.91 4.64
CA ASP A 152 3.57 3.46 4.74
C ASP A 152 2.88 2.82 5.96
N GLU A 153 3.10 1.51 6.16
CA GLU A 153 2.56 0.73 7.27
C GLU A 153 2.96 1.24 8.67
N ASP A 154 4.04 2.00 8.77
CA ASP A 154 4.47 2.68 10.00
C ASP A 154 3.88 4.09 10.13
N LEU A 155 3.00 4.49 9.22
CA LEU A 155 2.44 5.84 9.05
C LEU A 155 3.52 6.91 8.79
N ARG A 156 4.65 6.51 8.18
CA ARG A 156 5.70 7.43 7.73
C ARG A 156 5.41 7.90 6.31
N PRO A 157 5.76 9.16 5.98
CA PRO A 157 5.57 9.66 4.63
C PRO A 157 6.36 8.85 3.60
N VAL A 158 5.70 8.41 2.55
CA VAL A 158 6.32 7.84 1.35
C VAL A 158 6.49 8.95 0.33
N ARG A 159 7.72 9.12 -0.13
CA ARG A 159 8.12 10.22 -1.02
C ARG A 159 8.69 9.69 -2.32
N TRP A 160 8.44 10.41 -3.38
CA TRP A 160 9.14 10.30 -4.65
C TRP A 160 9.90 11.60 -4.91
N ASP A 161 11.17 11.49 -5.26
CA ASP A 161 12.04 12.62 -5.54
C ASP A 161 12.53 12.57 -6.99
N PRO A 162 12.00 13.43 -7.89
CA PRO A 162 12.40 13.44 -9.29
C PRO A 162 13.87 13.85 -9.51
N ALA A 163 14.55 14.48 -8.54
CA ALA A 163 15.96 14.80 -8.66
C ALA A 163 16.85 13.55 -8.59
N THR A 164 16.45 12.55 -7.82
CA THR A 164 17.19 11.31 -7.63
C THR A 164 16.61 10.11 -8.38
N ASP A 165 15.32 10.17 -8.72
CA ASP A 165 14.56 9.14 -9.41
C ASP A 165 13.71 9.78 -10.51
N GLN A 166 14.26 9.82 -11.71
CA GLN A 166 13.72 10.60 -12.82
C GLN A 166 12.36 10.11 -13.30
N HIS A 167 12.02 8.84 -13.07
CA HIS A 167 10.83 8.23 -13.65
C HIS A 167 9.97 7.55 -12.60
N LEU A 168 8.67 7.46 -12.89
CA LEU A 168 7.70 6.78 -12.04
C LEU A 168 6.71 5.97 -12.88
N ILE A 169 6.52 4.70 -12.53
CA ILE A 169 5.51 3.85 -13.14
C ILE A 169 4.39 3.61 -12.12
N VAL A 170 3.14 3.75 -12.56
CA VAL A 170 1.95 3.50 -11.74
C VAL A 170 1.08 2.44 -12.41
N PHE A 171 0.93 1.30 -11.79
CA PHE A 171 0.00 0.25 -12.23
C PHE A 171 -1.21 0.18 -11.30
N GLY A 172 -2.37 -0.15 -11.85
CA GLY A 172 -3.56 -0.39 -11.04
C GLY A 172 -4.81 -0.61 -11.87
N GLU A 173 -5.81 -1.23 -11.29
CA GLU A 173 -7.14 -1.40 -11.88
C GLU A 173 -7.90 -0.08 -11.97
N ASP A 174 -9.09 -0.13 -12.56
CA ASP A 174 -9.99 1.01 -12.56
C ASP A 174 -10.34 1.40 -11.13
N GLN A 175 -10.44 2.70 -10.88
CA GLN A 175 -10.74 3.28 -9.57
C GLN A 175 -9.72 2.95 -8.46
N SER A 176 -8.57 2.37 -8.78
CA SER A 176 -7.51 2.11 -7.80
C SER A 176 -6.77 3.36 -7.30
N GLY A 177 -6.92 4.50 -7.98
CA GLY A 177 -6.30 5.78 -7.62
C GLY A 177 -5.18 6.26 -8.55
N LYS A 178 -4.96 5.63 -9.72
CA LYS A 178 -3.93 6.06 -10.69
C LYS A 178 -3.99 7.55 -11.01
N THR A 179 -5.14 8.01 -11.53
CA THR A 179 -5.36 9.41 -11.92
C THR A 179 -5.21 10.36 -10.72
N THR A 180 -5.61 9.94 -9.51
CA THR A 180 -5.41 10.70 -8.27
C THR A 180 -3.94 10.96 -7.99
N VAL A 181 -3.09 9.92 -8.15
CA VAL A 181 -1.63 10.05 -8.02
C VAL A 181 -1.09 11.03 -9.05
N LEU A 182 -1.47 10.88 -10.33
CA LEU A 182 -1.00 11.77 -11.40
C LEU A 182 -1.42 13.23 -11.15
N THR A 183 -2.69 13.46 -10.78
CA THR A 183 -3.23 14.80 -10.44
C THR A 183 -2.41 15.45 -9.34
N ARG A 184 -2.14 14.69 -8.26
CA ARG A 184 -1.33 15.18 -7.16
C ARG A 184 0.10 15.49 -7.58
N LEU A 185 0.74 14.60 -8.34
CA LEU A 185 2.09 14.81 -8.85
C LEU A 185 2.18 16.08 -9.70
N ILE A 186 1.28 16.27 -10.66
CA ILE A 186 1.27 17.47 -11.49
C ILE A 186 1.15 18.73 -10.63
N ARG A 187 0.21 18.76 -9.68
CA ARG A 187 -0.01 19.92 -8.81
C ARG A 187 1.20 20.21 -7.93
N GLU A 188 1.70 19.22 -7.22
CA GLU A 188 2.85 19.38 -6.32
C GLU A 188 4.12 19.77 -7.07
N LEU A 189 4.30 19.29 -8.31
CA LEU A 189 5.44 19.66 -9.15
C LEU A 189 5.30 21.06 -9.76
N ALA A 190 4.07 21.48 -10.08
CA ALA A 190 3.80 22.79 -10.65
C ALA A 190 3.90 23.94 -9.63
N ASP A 191 3.52 23.67 -8.37
CA ASP A 191 3.47 24.68 -7.29
C ASP A 191 4.77 24.82 -6.51
N ARG A 192 5.85 24.15 -6.91
CA ARG A 192 7.12 24.20 -6.20
C ARG A 192 7.85 25.54 -6.35
N PRO A 193 8.57 25.97 -5.32
CA PRO A 193 9.54 27.06 -5.47
C PRO A 193 10.57 26.75 -6.57
N GLY A 194 10.69 27.61 -7.55
CA GLY A 194 11.57 27.41 -8.72
C GLY A 194 10.97 26.53 -9.82
N ALA A 195 9.68 26.21 -9.77
CA ALA A 195 8.98 25.45 -10.82
C ALA A 195 8.56 26.30 -12.03
N ASP A 196 8.87 27.58 -12.06
CA ASP A 196 8.50 28.49 -13.17
C ASP A 196 8.98 27.95 -14.53
N ASP A 197 10.07 27.20 -14.53
CA ASP A 197 10.63 26.56 -15.72
C ASP A 197 10.16 25.11 -15.93
N ALA A 198 9.34 24.56 -15.04
CA ALA A 198 8.78 23.21 -15.23
C ALA A 198 7.87 23.16 -16.46
N ARG A 199 8.04 22.16 -17.28
CA ARG A 199 7.28 21.94 -18.53
C ARG A 199 6.54 20.62 -18.45
N PHE A 200 5.24 20.63 -18.73
CA PHE A 200 4.39 19.46 -18.71
C PHE A 200 3.88 19.11 -20.10
N LEU A 201 4.09 17.87 -20.50
CA LEU A 201 3.41 17.22 -21.61
C LEU A 201 2.43 16.22 -20.99
N VAL A 202 1.14 16.41 -21.15
CA VAL A 202 0.11 15.59 -20.49
C VAL A 202 -0.64 14.80 -21.56
N PHE A 203 -0.55 13.47 -21.49
CA PHE A 203 -1.30 12.54 -22.33
C PHE A 203 -2.44 11.95 -21.54
N ASP A 204 -3.62 12.46 -21.80
CA ASP A 204 -4.84 12.21 -21.02
C ASP A 204 -6.02 11.91 -21.94
N PRO A 205 -6.13 10.65 -22.43
CA PRO A 205 -7.20 10.24 -23.32
C PRO A 205 -8.62 10.46 -22.77
N ASP A 206 -8.77 10.42 -21.45
CA ASP A 206 -10.06 10.57 -20.78
C ASP A 206 -10.31 12.00 -20.27
N ARG A 207 -9.36 12.93 -20.49
CA ARG A 207 -9.44 14.35 -20.10
C ARG A 207 -9.69 14.57 -18.61
N ARG A 208 -9.12 13.73 -17.76
CA ARG A 208 -9.24 13.82 -16.29
C ARG A 208 -8.15 14.67 -15.65
N LEU A 209 -6.99 14.79 -16.31
CA LEU A 209 -5.84 15.55 -15.83
C LEU A 209 -5.84 17.01 -16.32
N THR A 210 -6.58 17.30 -17.41
CA THR A 210 -6.64 18.64 -17.99
C THR A 210 -7.31 19.68 -17.10
N THR A 211 -7.98 19.25 -16.04
CA THR A 211 -8.59 20.13 -15.02
C THR A 211 -7.60 20.58 -13.94
N VAL A 212 -6.38 20.02 -13.92
CA VAL A 212 -5.35 20.44 -12.95
C VAL A 212 -4.83 21.82 -13.35
N PRO A 213 -4.93 22.82 -12.47
CA PRO A 213 -4.43 24.14 -12.78
C PRO A 213 -2.90 24.11 -12.90
N LEU A 214 -2.39 24.67 -13.98
CA LEU A 214 -0.96 24.90 -14.20
C LEU A 214 -0.71 26.40 -14.37
N HIS A 215 0.47 26.86 -13.99
CA HIS A 215 0.86 28.24 -14.20
C HIS A 215 1.06 28.54 -15.70
N PRO A 216 0.88 29.77 -16.12
CA PRO A 216 1.08 30.17 -17.52
C PRO A 216 2.47 29.74 -18.03
N GLY A 217 2.48 29.03 -19.18
CA GLY A 217 3.70 28.53 -19.81
C GLY A 217 4.21 27.19 -19.32
N GLN A 218 3.66 26.60 -18.26
CA GLN A 218 4.06 25.26 -17.81
C GLN A 218 3.49 24.15 -18.70
N LEU A 219 2.23 24.28 -19.17
CA LEU A 219 1.67 23.30 -20.09
C LEU A 219 2.21 23.51 -21.50
N VAL A 220 3.04 22.58 -21.97
CA VAL A 220 3.61 22.58 -23.32
C VAL A 220 2.67 21.94 -24.31
N ALA A 221 2.07 20.81 -23.95
CA ALA A 221 1.11 20.10 -24.77
C ALA A 221 0.15 19.25 -23.94
N ALA A 222 -1.11 19.17 -24.38
CA ALA A 222 -2.10 18.22 -23.90
C ALA A 222 -2.56 17.38 -25.09
N ALA A 223 -2.45 16.06 -24.99
CA ALA A 223 -2.82 15.12 -26.04
C ALA A 223 -3.86 14.12 -25.54
N ALA A 224 -4.92 13.92 -26.32
CA ALA A 224 -5.95 12.93 -26.05
C ALA A 224 -5.84 11.70 -26.96
N THR A 225 -5.04 11.79 -28.05
CA THR A 225 -4.84 10.71 -29.00
C THR A 225 -3.35 10.38 -29.16
N GLY A 226 -3.04 9.16 -29.61
CA GLY A 226 -1.66 8.77 -29.92
C GLY A 226 -1.01 9.62 -30.99
N ARG A 227 -1.79 10.16 -31.94
CA ARG A 227 -1.29 11.07 -33.00
C ARG A 227 -0.86 12.40 -32.41
N ASP A 228 -1.69 13.00 -31.52
CA ASP A 228 -1.37 14.26 -30.87
C ASP A 228 -0.15 14.08 -29.95
N ALA A 229 -0.09 12.92 -29.26
CA ALA A 229 1.04 12.55 -28.44
C ALA A 229 2.34 12.46 -29.27
N ALA A 230 2.31 11.81 -30.43
CA ALA A 230 3.47 11.70 -31.31
C ALA A 230 3.94 13.08 -31.80
N THR A 231 3.00 13.97 -32.16
CA THR A 231 3.31 15.34 -32.56
C THR A 231 3.96 16.12 -31.42
N ALA A 232 3.41 16.02 -30.22
CA ALA A 232 3.95 16.69 -29.03
C ALA A 232 5.35 16.18 -28.66
N VAL A 233 5.58 14.87 -28.73
CA VAL A 233 6.92 14.28 -28.48
C VAL A 233 7.91 14.75 -29.53
N ALA A 234 7.54 14.69 -30.81
CA ALA A 234 8.43 15.12 -31.90
C ALA A 234 8.86 16.60 -31.75
N ALA A 235 7.93 17.48 -31.37
CA ALA A 235 8.22 18.88 -31.12
C ALA A 235 9.23 19.14 -29.97
N GLN A 236 9.32 18.20 -29.01
CA GLN A 236 10.24 18.32 -27.87
C GLN A 236 11.54 17.54 -28.07
N LEU A 237 11.59 16.61 -29.00
CA LEU A 237 12.71 15.68 -29.16
C LEU A 237 14.03 16.42 -29.39
N ASP A 238 14.04 17.36 -30.33
CA ASP A 238 15.25 18.15 -30.68
C ASP A 238 15.69 19.03 -29.52
N LEU A 239 14.75 19.61 -28.76
CA LEU A 239 15.02 20.43 -27.60
C LEU A 239 15.65 19.60 -26.45
N LEU A 240 15.17 18.38 -26.26
CA LEU A 240 15.73 17.46 -25.27
C LEU A 240 17.08 16.92 -25.72
N ALA A 241 17.23 16.54 -26.97
CA ALA A 241 18.49 16.06 -27.53
C ALA A 241 19.59 17.13 -27.50
N ALA A 242 19.25 18.40 -27.71
CA ALA A 242 20.19 19.50 -27.60
C ALA A 242 20.74 19.73 -26.18
N ARG A 243 20.11 19.13 -25.15
CA ARG A 243 20.57 19.17 -23.76
C ARG A 243 21.53 18.02 -23.41
N LEU A 244 21.72 17.05 -24.32
CA LEU A 244 22.66 15.95 -24.08
C LEU A 244 24.08 16.51 -23.87
N PRO A 245 24.85 15.94 -22.92
CA PRO A 245 26.24 16.30 -22.73
C PRO A 245 27.06 16.03 -23.99
N ALA A 246 27.96 16.92 -24.34
CA ALA A 246 28.85 16.72 -25.47
C ALA A 246 29.73 15.46 -25.26
N PRO A 247 30.00 14.65 -26.28
CA PRO A 247 30.88 13.50 -26.17
C PRO A 247 32.26 13.92 -25.64
N GLY A 248 32.69 13.38 -24.48
CA GLY A 248 33.96 13.70 -23.84
C GLY A 248 33.98 15.03 -23.05
N GLY A 249 32.85 15.71 -22.90
CA GLY A 249 32.70 16.85 -22.03
C GLY A 249 32.77 16.50 -20.53
N PRO A 250 33.02 17.47 -19.63
CA PRO A 250 33.04 17.24 -18.19
C PRO A 250 31.68 16.74 -17.73
N ALA A 251 31.67 15.70 -16.89
CA ALA A 251 30.46 15.07 -16.34
C ALA A 251 29.66 15.97 -15.37
N SER A 252 30.12 17.20 -15.13
CA SER A 252 29.50 18.17 -14.23
C SER A 252 29.34 19.51 -14.94
N GLU A 253 28.15 20.10 -14.81
CA GLU A 253 27.94 21.49 -15.25
C GLU A 253 28.91 22.46 -14.55
N PRO A 254 29.35 23.51 -15.24
CA PRO A 254 30.11 24.56 -14.60
C PRO A 254 29.30 25.18 -13.45
N ALA A 255 29.93 25.37 -12.29
CA ALA A 255 29.32 26.00 -11.13
C ALA A 255 28.72 27.35 -11.53
N GLY A 256 27.41 27.52 -11.47
CA GLY A 256 26.69 28.73 -11.88
C GLY A 256 25.87 28.64 -13.16
N ALA A 257 25.79 27.47 -13.80
CA ALA A 257 24.84 27.26 -14.88
C ALA A 257 23.40 27.42 -14.36
N ALA A 258 22.55 28.11 -15.14
CA ALA A 258 21.13 28.23 -14.80
C ALA A 258 20.48 26.83 -14.70
N PRO A 259 19.61 26.58 -13.70
CA PRO A 259 18.94 25.29 -13.59
C PRO A 259 18.18 24.95 -14.88
N ARG A 260 18.40 23.76 -15.40
CA ARG A 260 17.72 23.32 -16.62
C ARG A 260 16.23 23.11 -16.33
N PRO A 261 15.33 23.55 -17.22
CA PRO A 261 13.90 23.35 -17.04
C PRO A 261 13.59 21.86 -17.01
N ALA A 262 12.92 21.41 -15.95
CA ALA A 262 12.43 20.04 -15.86
C ALA A 262 11.27 19.82 -16.83
N THR A 263 11.33 18.73 -17.62
CA THR A 263 10.29 18.33 -18.55
C THR A 263 9.60 17.07 -18.05
N TYR A 264 8.36 17.22 -17.59
CA TYR A 264 7.52 16.14 -17.08
C TYR A 264 6.59 15.66 -18.19
N LEU A 265 6.76 14.41 -18.60
CA LEU A 265 5.85 13.73 -19.51
C LEU A 265 4.95 12.81 -18.69
N VAL A 266 3.69 13.20 -18.53
CA VAL A 266 2.70 12.51 -17.72
C VAL A 266 1.70 11.81 -18.62
N VAL A 267 1.55 10.50 -18.46
CA VAL A 267 0.67 9.66 -19.27
C VAL A 267 -0.33 8.96 -18.38
N ASP A 268 -1.61 9.25 -18.56
CA ASP A 268 -2.70 8.43 -18.01
C ASP A 268 -3.17 7.42 -19.04
N ASN A 269 -3.48 6.20 -18.58
CA ASN A 269 -3.94 5.09 -19.43
C ASN A 269 -3.00 4.82 -20.63
N TYR A 270 -1.72 4.57 -20.35
CA TYR A 270 -0.67 4.33 -21.36
C TYR A 270 -1.06 3.28 -22.42
N GLU A 271 -1.84 2.27 -22.05
CA GLU A 271 -2.34 1.26 -22.98
C GLU A 271 -3.21 1.82 -24.13
N ARG A 272 -3.74 3.02 -23.97
CA ARG A 272 -4.53 3.70 -25.01
C ARG A 272 -3.68 4.41 -26.06
N LEU A 273 -2.39 4.53 -25.82
CA LEU A 273 -1.43 4.99 -26.82
C LEU A 273 -1.04 3.87 -27.81
N ALA A 274 -1.71 2.70 -27.71
CA ALA A 274 -1.40 1.51 -28.50
C ALA A 274 -1.44 1.75 -30.01
N GLY A 275 -0.50 1.08 -30.71
CA GLY A 275 -0.16 1.24 -32.13
C GLY A 275 1.33 1.50 -32.23
N ALA A 276 1.74 2.46 -33.03
CA ALA A 276 3.11 2.97 -32.98
C ALA A 276 3.25 3.80 -31.68
N ASN A 277 3.93 3.25 -30.68
CA ASN A 277 4.10 3.89 -29.37
C ASN A 277 4.78 5.27 -29.55
N PRO A 278 4.09 6.38 -29.27
CA PRO A 278 4.60 7.72 -29.51
C PRO A 278 5.79 8.10 -28.63
N LEU A 279 6.08 7.32 -27.56
CA LEU A 279 7.22 7.55 -26.68
C LEU A 279 8.50 6.84 -27.13
N THR A 280 8.43 5.97 -28.13
CA THR A 280 9.59 5.23 -28.63
C THR A 280 10.78 6.15 -29.03
N PRO A 281 10.58 7.33 -29.63
CA PRO A 281 11.68 8.23 -29.95
C PRO A 281 12.44 8.78 -28.72
N LEU A 282 11.85 8.72 -27.51
CA LEU A 282 12.49 9.15 -26.27
C LEU A 282 13.39 8.07 -25.65
N VAL A 283 13.25 6.80 -26.05
CA VAL A 283 14.00 5.67 -25.50
C VAL A 283 15.52 5.92 -25.46
N PRO A 284 16.16 6.43 -26.53
CA PRO A 284 17.60 6.70 -26.50
C PRO A 284 18.02 7.82 -25.51
N LEU A 285 17.07 8.62 -25.04
CA LEU A 285 17.34 9.74 -24.13
C LEU A 285 17.19 9.34 -22.65
N LEU A 286 16.59 8.17 -22.36
CA LEU A 286 16.25 7.78 -20.98
C LEU A 286 17.47 7.52 -20.11
N ASP A 287 18.57 7.04 -20.68
CA ASP A 287 19.83 6.84 -19.95
C ASP A 287 20.44 8.19 -19.49
N HIS A 288 20.09 9.27 -20.17
CA HIS A 288 20.57 10.64 -19.88
C HIS A 288 19.48 11.53 -19.28
N ALA A 289 18.38 10.94 -18.80
CA ALA A 289 17.22 11.68 -18.33
C ALA A 289 17.56 12.70 -17.24
N ALA A 290 18.46 12.37 -16.31
CA ALA A 290 18.93 13.28 -15.27
C ALA A 290 19.67 14.48 -15.85
N ASP A 291 20.50 14.27 -16.88
CA ASP A 291 21.33 15.33 -17.50
C ASP A 291 20.46 16.32 -18.29
N ILE A 292 19.38 15.84 -18.90
CA ILE A 292 18.50 16.65 -19.76
C ILE A 292 17.23 17.13 -19.05
N GLY A 293 17.03 16.76 -17.78
CA GLY A 293 15.84 17.13 -17.01
C GLY A 293 14.56 16.48 -17.52
N LEU A 294 14.61 15.23 -18.02
CA LEU A 294 13.46 14.50 -18.52
C LEU A 294 12.88 13.56 -17.46
N HIS A 295 11.58 13.66 -17.21
CA HIS A 295 10.85 12.83 -16.26
C HIS A 295 9.65 12.17 -16.94
N LEU A 296 9.60 10.85 -16.91
CA LEU A 296 8.43 10.08 -17.38
C LEU A 296 7.63 9.59 -16.18
N ILE A 297 6.34 9.93 -16.17
CA ILE A 297 5.37 9.48 -15.16
C ILE A 297 4.26 8.75 -15.92
N LEU A 298 4.29 7.42 -15.88
CA LEU A 298 3.44 6.58 -16.71
C LEU A 298 2.44 5.81 -15.85
N ALA A 299 1.15 6.05 -16.03
CA ALA A 299 0.10 5.24 -15.43
C ALA A 299 -0.52 4.29 -16.47
N ARG A 300 -0.75 3.05 -16.05
CA ARG A 300 -1.29 1.99 -16.89
C ARG A 300 -2.26 1.11 -16.11
N GLN A 301 -3.23 0.57 -16.85
CA GLN A 301 -4.14 -0.46 -16.37
C GLN A 301 -3.37 -1.71 -15.92
N ALA A 302 -3.80 -2.31 -14.79
CA ALA A 302 -3.21 -3.50 -14.21
C ALA A 302 -3.22 -4.69 -15.17
N ARG A 303 -4.34 -4.89 -15.86
CA ARG A 303 -4.50 -6.00 -16.81
C ARG A 303 -3.54 -5.90 -17.97
N GLY A 304 -2.76 -6.96 -18.20
CA GLY A 304 -1.73 -7.01 -19.23
C GLY A 304 -0.46 -6.23 -18.87
N ALA A 305 -0.27 -5.87 -17.60
CA ALA A 305 0.93 -5.17 -17.11
C ALA A 305 2.20 -6.00 -17.32
N ALA A 306 2.16 -7.30 -17.01
CA ALA A 306 3.30 -8.20 -17.20
C ALA A 306 3.78 -8.21 -18.67
N ARG A 307 2.83 -8.25 -19.62
CA ARG A 307 3.16 -8.20 -21.03
C ARG A 307 3.73 -6.84 -21.45
N ALA A 308 3.22 -5.76 -20.88
CA ALA A 308 3.68 -4.42 -21.17
C ALA A 308 5.13 -4.17 -20.72
N MET A 309 5.63 -4.91 -19.74
CA MET A 309 7.03 -4.80 -19.29
C MET A 309 8.06 -5.20 -20.38
N TYR A 310 7.60 -5.79 -21.47
CA TYR A 310 8.42 -6.08 -22.65
C TYR A 310 8.32 -4.99 -23.73
N ASP A 311 7.49 -3.96 -23.56
CA ASP A 311 7.49 -2.77 -24.39
C ASP A 311 8.82 -2.02 -24.22
N GLY A 312 9.37 -1.47 -25.33
CA GLY A 312 10.70 -0.86 -25.31
C GLY A 312 10.84 0.28 -24.30
N VAL A 313 9.78 1.06 -24.05
CA VAL A 313 9.79 2.14 -23.06
C VAL A 313 9.88 1.56 -21.64
N TYR A 314 9.00 0.60 -21.29
CA TYR A 314 9.02 -0.03 -19.97
C TYR A 314 10.29 -0.85 -19.72
N ALA A 315 10.78 -1.55 -20.75
CA ALA A 315 12.03 -2.31 -20.63
C ALA A 315 13.20 -1.37 -20.30
N THR A 316 13.33 -0.26 -21.02
CA THR A 316 14.38 0.73 -20.75
C THR A 316 14.21 1.37 -19.36
N LEU A 317 12.98 1.76 -18.98
CA LEU A 317 12.72 2.31 -17.64
C LEU A 317 13.11 1.33 -16.53
N LYS A 318 12.90 0.04 -16.74
CA LYS A 318 13.32 -1.00 -15.81
C LYS A 318 14.85 -1.11 -15.74
N ASP A 319 15.53 -1.02 -16.87
CA ASP A 319 16.99 -1.16 -16.97
C ASP A 319 17.72 0.04 -16.36
N VAL A 320 17.25 1.27 -16.58
CA VAL A 320 17.79 2.47 -15.93
C VAL A 320 17.45 2.54 -14.44
N GLY A 321 16.50 1.71 -14.01
CA GLY A 321 15.98 1.67 -12.65
C GLY A 321 15.01 2.80 -12.37
N THR A 322 13.77 2.47 -12.11
CA THR A 322 12.69 3.42 -11.81
C THR A 322 11.90 2.98 -10.60
N SER A 323 11.34 3.93 -9.87
CA SER A 323 10.34 3.63 -8.85
C SER A 323 9.01 3.23 -9.47
N ALA A 324 8.26 2.40 -8.75
CA ALA A 324 6.92 2.01 -9.16
C ALA A 324 5.93 2.05 -8.00
N LEU A 325 4.70 2.40 -8.32
CA LEU A 325 3.55 2.29 -7.44
C LEU A 325 2.59 1.25 -8.02
N LEU A 326 2.49 0.13 -7.33
CA LEU A 326 1.63 -1.00 -7.69
C LEU A 326 0.35 -0.92 -6.85
N LEU A 327 -0.68 -0.26 -7.38
CA LEU A 327 -2.00 -0.16 -6.73
C LEU A 327 -2.76 -1.50 -6.86
N SER A 328 -4.06 -1.51 -6.46
CA SER A 328 -4.88 -2.71 -6.59
C SER A 328 -4.83 -3.30 -7.99
N GLY A 329 -4.63 -4.61 -8.06
CA GLY A 329 -4.61 -5.36 -9.32
C GLY A 329 -4.58 -6.86 -9.11
N PRO A 330 -4.80 -7.65 -10.18
CA PRO A 330 -4.84 -9.10 -10.10
C PRO A 330 -3.45 -9.68 -9.85
N GLU A 331 -3.38 -10.61 -8.89
CA GLU A 331 -2.12 -11.32 -8.57
C GLU A 331 -1.60 -12.15 -9.77
N ALA A 332 -2.52 -12.57 -10.66
CA ALA A 332 -2.21 -13.36 -11.84
C ALA A 332 -1.26 -12.68 -12.85
N GLU A 333 -1.11 -11.34 -12.78
CA GLU A 333 -0.10 -10.62 -13.59
C GLU A 333 1.34 -10.97 -13.18
N GLY A 334 1.53 -11.55 -11.99
CA GLY A 334 2.86 -11.93 -11.51
C GLY A 334 3.75 -10.76 -11.10
N PRO A 335 5.06 -10.99 -10.96
CA PRO A 335 6.02 -9.94 -10.64
C PRO A 335 6.19 -8.93 -11.77
N LEU A 336 6.13 -7.64 -11.47
CA LEU A 336 6.29 -6.54 -12.43
C LEU A 336 7.65 -5.84 -12.29
N ILE A 337 8.00 -5.42 -11.09
CA ILE A 337 9.28 -4.79 -10.78
C ILE A 337 10.00 -5.64 -9.74
N GLY A 338 11.12 -6.23 -10.11
CA GLY A 338 11.82 -7.16 -9.25
C GLY A 338 10.95 -8.36 -8.86
N ARG A 339 10.64 -8.50 -7.57
CA ARG A 339 9.73 -9.51 -7.04
C ARG A 339 8.35 -8.97 -6.68
N SER A 340 8.17 -7.66 -6.79
CA SER A 340 6.95 -6.98 -6.39
C SER A 340 5.83 -7.22 -7.40
N ARG A 341 4.64 -7.48 -6.88
CA ARG A 341 3.43 -7.78 -7.65
C ARG A 341 2.25 -6.95 -7.15
N MET A 342 1.26 -6.78 -7.98
CA MET A 342 -0.03 -6.24 -7.56
C MET A 342 -0.79 -7.28 -6.75
N LEU A 343 -1.56 -6.81 -5.78
CA LEU A 343 -2.51 -7.60 -5.02
C LEU A 343 -3.85 -6.86 -4.98
N PRO A 344 -4.98 -7.53 -4.83
CA PRO A 344 -6.26 -6.89 -4.55
C PRO A 344 -6.15 -6.06 -3.27
N GLN A 345 -6.42 -4.76 -3.36
CA GLN A 345 -6.30 -3.79 -2.28
C GLN A 345 -7.49 -2.81 -2.31
N PRO A 346 -7.84 -2.19 -1.18
CA PRO A 346 -8.77 -1.07 -1.19
C PRO A 346 -8.28 0.10 -2.08
N PRO A 347 -9.16 0.96 -2.54
CA PRO A 347 -8.80 2.14 -3.34
C PRO A 347 -7.70 2.97 -2.67
N GLY A 348 -6.72 3.39 -3.45
CA GLY A 348 -5.59 4.17 -2.98
C GLY A 348 -4.54 3.40 -2.18
N ARG A 349 -4.70 2.08 -2.03
CA ARG A 349 -3.71 1.23 -1.36
C ARG A 349 -2.94 0.42 -2.38
N GLY A 350 -1.64 0.26 -2.13
CA GLY A 350 -0.76 -0.49 -3.01
C GLY A 350 0.62 -0.71 -2.42
N CYS A 351 1.52 -1.19 -3.26
CA CYS A 351 2.92 -1.40 -2.93
C CYS A 351 3.78 -0.31 -3.58
N TRP A 352 4.52 0.44 -2.78
CA TRP A 352 5.57 1.34 -3.23
C TRP A 352 6.86 0.55 -3.42
N VAL A 353 7.39 0.58 -4.62
CA VAL A 353 8.66 -0.05 -4.99
C VAL A 353 9.63 1.06 -5.34
N PRO A 354 10.49 1.49 -4.40
CA PRO A 354 11.46 2.55 -4.67
C PRO A 354 12.57 2.02 -5.59
N ARG A 355 13.19 2.93 -6.35
CA ARG A 355 14.39 2.61 -7.17
C ARG A 355 15.49 1.96 -6.32
N ARG A 356 15.64 2.40 -5.07
CA ARG A 356 16.58 1.85 -4.09
C ARG A 356 15.88 1.62 -2.77
N GLY A 357 16.12 0.48 -2.14
CA GLY A 357 15.53 0.13 -0.84
C GLY A 357 14.53 -1.01 -0.92
N THR A 358 13.69 -1.13 0.11
CA THR A 358 12.68 -2.18 0.23
C THR A 358 11.29 -1.69 -0.16
N GLU A 359 10.51 -2.59 -0.73
CA GLU A 359 9.09 -2.35 -0.98
C GLU A 359 8.32 -2.08 0.31
N ARG A 360 7.26 -1.26 0.25
CA ARG A 360 6.41 -0.89 1.38
C ARG A 360 4.96 -0.86 0.96
N LEU A 361 4.09 -1.30 1.85
CA LEU A 361 2.66 -1.06 1.67
C LEU A 361 2.40 0.44 1.87
N VAL A 362 1.61 1.04 1.00
CA VAL A 362 1.30 2.47 1.03
C VAL A 362 -0.18 2.74 0.89
N GLN A 363 -0.69 3.75 1.63
CA GLN A 363 -1.95 4.41 1.33
C GLN A 363 -1.64 5.77 0.72
N ILE A 364 -2.09 5.99 -0.52
CA ILE A 364 -1.88 7.27 -1.22
C ILE A 364 -2.79 8.36 -0.68
N VAL A 365 -2.35 9.60 -0.83
CA VAL A 365 -3.14 10.77 -0.47
C VAL A 365 -4.25 10.97 -1.50
N LEU A 366 -5.47 11.15 -1.01
CA LEU A 366 -6.61 11.58 -1.82
C LEU A 366 -6.52 13.10 -2.02
N ASP A 367 -6.77 13.55 -3.23
CA ASP A 367 -6.93 14.96 -3.51
C ASP A 367 -8.40 15.34 -3.31
N ASP A 368 -8.69 16.17 -2.32
CA ASP A 368 -10.06 16.58 -1.94
C ASP A 368 -10.77 17.41 -3.03
N THR A 369 -10.08 17.78 -4.10
CA THR A 369 -10.65 18.55 -5.21
C THR A 369 -11.31 17.71 -6.31
N ALA A 370 -11.18 16.38 -6.27
CA ALA A 370 -11.98 15.49 -7.10
C ALA A 370 -13.40 15.39 -6.50
N ALA A 371 -14.42 15.77 -7.25
CA ALA A 371 -15.82 15.72 -6.83
C ALA A 371 -16.18 14.39 -6.15
N PRO A 372 -17.02 14.40 -5.09
CA PRO A 372 -17.37 13.20 -4.36
C PRO A 372 -18.07 12.23 -5.32
N THR A 373 -17.40 11.13 -5.66
CA THR A 373 -18.09 9.94 -6.15
C THR A 373 -19.02 9.51 -5.05
N ALA A 374 -20.32 9.40 -5.34
CA ALA A 374 -21.39 9.06 -4.43
C ALA A 374 -20.95 7.98 -3.43
N GLU A 375 -21.10 8.26 -2.16
CA GLU A 375 -20.92 7.30 -1.08
C GLU A 375 -21.80 6.08 -1.36
N LEU A 376 -21.17 4.96 -1.69
CA LEU A 376 -21.80 3.66 -1.54
C LEU A 376 -21.83 3.40 -0.03
N ASP A 377 -22.97 3.72 0.58
CA ASP A 377 -23.30 3.41 1.96
C ASP A 377 -23.39 1.86 2.08
N PRO A 378 -22.48 1.19 2.81
CA PRO A 378 -22.50 -0.25 2.94
C PRO A 378 -23.63 -0.77 3.88
N GLU A 379 -24.46 0.10 4.47
CA GLU A 379 -25.52 -0.30 5.42
C GLU A 379 -26.93 -0.42 4.81
N ARG A 380 -27.07 -0.35 3.48
CA ARG A 380 -28.36 -0.63 2.83
C ARG A 380 -28.40 -2.03 2.21
N GLY A 381 -28.22 -3.06 3.02
CA GLY A 381 -28.47 -4.45 2.69
C GLY A 381 -29.22 -5.12 3.81
N ASP A 382 -30.51 -5.38 3.52
CA ASP A 382 -31.49 -6.24 4.20
C ASP A 382 -32.38 -5.60 5.29
N ARG A 383 -33.54 -5.24 4.81
CA ARG A 383 -34.81 -5.47 5.52
C ARG A 383 -35.66 -6.48 4.75
#